data_af613483c6a257f1d7e99018b067332d
#
_entry.id   af613483c6a257f1d7e99018b067332d
#
_cell.length_a   1.000
_cell.length_b   1.000
_cell.length_c   1.000
_cell.angle_alpha   90.00
_cell.angle_beta   90.00
_cell.angle_gamma   90.00
#
_symmetry.space_group_name_H-M   'P 1'
#
loop_
_entity.id
_entity.type
_entity.pdbx_description
1 polymer ?
#
loop_
_entity_poly.entity_id
_entity_poly.type
_entity_poly.pdbx_seq_one_letter_code
_entity_poly.pdbx_strand_id
1 'polypeptide(L)'
;VTIVRPKHSFKEILTKYGYPIISKEIAGCVQHAKKFILQETGQWGGYSNSKTLLDTISMSKLTVGGGDREYRKMCGLGEYAKPKERVANILGLKDKQGNIRKVKEGEKSAYSCEKYQWLLNADFLISSQCCYHMKKSPLHRFEKESNLKPIVATMAEEGRQRKMAWLRTGCNAFEGKVQSKPMSFWTEQDVLQYIDIMGLEVAPVYGNLLYSNGKYYFDGCQRTGCIFCGFGCHLEHEPNRFQRLKETHPKLYDYCMGGGEYNEDGVWQPNTKGLGMKHVMDFINVKVE
;
A
#
# COMPACT_ATOMS: atom_id res chain seq x y z
N VAL A 1 28.85 -4.99 -1.99
CA VAL A 1 27.42 -4.68 -1.79
C VAL A 1 26.60 -5.64 -2.64
N THR A 2 25.73 -6.43 -2.01
CA THR A 2 24.81 -7.35 -2.71
C THR A 2 23.50 -6.61 -3.02
N ILE A 3 23.15 -6.53 -4.30
CA ILE A 3 21.88 -5.94 -4.74
C ILE A 3 20.85 -7.07 -4.87
N VAL A 4 19.83 -7.03 -4.04
CA VAL A 4 18.72 -7.99 -4.09
C VAL A 4 17.62 -7.44 -5.01
N ARG A 5 17.39 -8.11 -6.14
CA ARG A 5 16.42 -7.67 -7.15
C ARG A 5 15.06 -8.35 -6.97
N PRO A 6 13.96 -7.68 -7.31
CA PRO A 6 12.65 -8.32 -7.43
C PRO A 6 12.66 -9.45 -8.46
N LYS A 7 11.84 -10.48 -8.25
CA LYS A 7 11.67 -11.58 -9.21
C LYS A 7 10.88 -11.13 -10.46
N HIS A 8 10.00 -10.15 -10.29
CA HIS A 8 9.12 -9.63 -11.33
C HIS A 8 9.39 -8.14 -11.52
N SER A 9 9.24 -7.66 -12.75
CA SER A 9 9.26 -6.23 -13.06
C SER A 9 8.04 -5.53 -12.44
N PHE A 10 8.13 -4.21 -12.30
CA PHE A 10 7.00 -3.42 -11.80
C PHE A 10 5.77 -3.57 -12.71
N LYS A 11 5.96 -3.58 -14.03
CA LYS A 11 4.93 -3.80 -15.03
C LYS A 11 4.20 -5.13 -14.82
N GLU A 12 4.92 -6.26 -14.71
CA GLU A 12 4.32 -7.58 -14.45
C GLU A 12 3.53 -7.61 -13.14
N ILE A 13 3.98 -6.87 -12.12
CA ILE A 13 3.26 -6.77 -10.86
C ILE A 13 1.96 -5.99 -11.03
N LEU A 14 1.97 -4.88 -11.79
CA LEU A 14 0.74 -4.14 -12.08
C LEU A 14 -0.27 -4.96 -12.88
N THR A 15 0.19 -5.64 -13.92
CA THR A 15 -0.66 -6.52 -14.75
C THR A 15 -1.30 -7.63 -13.93
N LYS A 16 -0.52 -8.28 -13.06
CA LYS A 16 -1.01 -9.44 -12.28
C LYS A 16 -1.82 -9.06 -11.05
N TYR A 17 -1.46 -8.01 -10.35
CA TYR A 17 -2.04 -7.68 -9.04
C TYR A 17 -2.78 -6.34 -9.04
N GLY A 18 -2.43 -5.41 -9.91
CA GLY A 18 -3.05 -4.10 -10.03
C GLY A 18 -2.23 -2.94 -9.46
N TYR A 19 -2.79 -1.76 -9.59
CA TYR A 19 -2.16 -0.48 -9.29
C TYR A 19 -2.14 -0.18 -7.79
N PRO A 20 -1.00 0.34 -7.26
CA PRO A 20 -0.85 0.73 -5.86
C PRO A 20 -1.32 2.18 -5.65
N ILE A 21 -2.60 2.40 -5.40
CA ILE A 21 -3.19 3.74 -5.22
C ILE A 21 -3.85 3.91 -3.85
N ILE A 22 -4.11 5.16 -3.48
CA ILE A 22 -4.71 5.62 -2.22
C ILE A 22 -3.84 5.23 -1.01
N SER A 23 -4.09 4.09 -0.38
CA SER A 23 -3.26 3.52 0.69
C SER A 23 -3.22 2.00 0.62
N LYS A 24 -2.25 1.39 1.31
CA LYS A 24 -2.15 -0.09 1.34
C LYS A 24 -3.38 -0.75 1.96
N GLU A 25 -3.91 -0.15 2.99
CA GLU A 25 -5.06 -0.64 3.74
C GLU A 25 -6.29 -0.63 2.84
N ILE A 26 -6.56 0.51 2.21
CA ILE A 26 -7.71 0.70 1.32
C ILE A 26 -7.55 -0.15 0.06
N ALA A 27 -6.40 -0.12 -0.59
CA ALA A 27 -6.12 -0.97 -1.75
C ALA A 27 -6.32 -2.47 -1.42
N GLY A 28 -5.92 -2.90 -0.22
CA GLY A 28 -6.19 -4.25 0.27
C GLY A 28 -7.69 -4.52 0.46
N CYS A 29 -8.46 -3.58 0.98
CA CYS A 29 -9.91 -3.74 1.12
C CYS A 29 -10.60 -3.83 -0.24
N VAL A 30 -10.24 -2.95 -1.18
CA VAL A 30 -10.77 -2.96 -2.56
C VAL A 30 -10.44 -4.27 -3.27
N GLN A 31 -9.19 -4.72 -3.19
CA GLN A 31 -8.76 -5.98 -3.80
C GLN A 31 -9.59 -7.18 -3.32
N HIS A 32 -9.83 -7.27 -2.02
CA HIS A 32 -10.62 -8.37 -1.45
C HIS A 32 -12.10 -8.25 -1.80
N ALA A 33 -12.66 -7.04 -1.78
CA ALA A 33 -14.05 -6.82 -2.14
C ALA A 33 -14.32 -7.14 -3.61
N LYS A 34 -13.47 -6.68 -4.54
CA LYS A 34 -13.61 -7.02 -5.96
C LYS A 34 -13.55 -8.53 -6.22
N LYS A 35 -12.63 -9.25 -5.58
CA LYS A 35 -12.58 -10.71 -5.68
C LYS A 35 -13.85 -11.38 -5.16
N PHE A 36 -14.34 -10.93 -4.01
CA PHE A 36 -15.56 -11.45 -3.43
C PHE A 36 -16.77 -11.20 -4.34
N ILE A 37 -16.89 -9.99 -4.90
CA ILE A 37 -17.97 -9.64 -5.82
C ILE A 37 -17.92 -10.51 -7.07
N LEU A 38 -16.75 -10.65 -7.69
CA LEU A 38 -16.56 -11.50 -8.86
C LEU A 38 -16.98 -12.96 -8.58
N GLN A 39 -16.66 -13.50 -7.41
CA GLN A 39 -17.03 -14.86 -7.01
C GLN A 39 -18.53 -15.04 -6.81
N GLU A 40 -19.21 -14.02 -6.25
CA GLU A 40 -20.64 -14.07 -5.98
C GLU A 40 -21.50 -13.78 -7.22
N THR A 41 -21.00 -12.96 -8.16
CA THR A 41 -21.79 -12.48 -9.31
C THR A 41 -21.32 -13.00 -10.64
N GLY A 42 -20.11 -13.54 -10.73
CA GLY A 42 -19.48 -13.93 -12.00
C GLY A 42 -19.09 -12.73 -12.89
N GLN A 43 -19.29 -11.49 -12.43
CA GLN A 43 -19.01 -10.28 -13.20
C GLN A 43 -17.82 -9.51 -12.65
N TRP A 44 -16.92 -9.13 -13.52
CA TRP A 44 -15.81 -8.23 -13.25
C TRP A 44 -16.15 -6.83 -13.81
N GLY A 45 -16.04 -5.80 -12.98
CA GLY A 45 -16.33 -4.42 -13.35
C GLY A 45 -17.81 -4.02 -13.18
N GLY A 46 -18.08 -2.74 -13.23
CA GLY A 46 -19.46 -2.23 -13.26
C GLY A 46 -20.23 -2.36 -11.94
N TYR A 47 -19.69 -1.80 -10.88
CA TYR A 47 -20.39 -1.70 -9.58
C TYR A 47 -21.41 -0.55 -9.55
N SER A 48 -21.98 -0.20 -10.72
CA SER A 48 -22.98 0.86 -10.86
C SER A 48 -24.27 0.64 -10.04
N ASN A 49 -24.48 -0.61 -9.58
CA ASN A 49 -25.63 -1.00 -8.76
C ASN A 49 -25.22 -1.59 -7.41
N SER A 50 -24.30 -0.92 -6.71
CA SER A 50 -23.77 -1.36 -5.41
C SER A 50 -24.85 -1.64 -4.37
N LYS A 51 -25.95 -0.94 -4.42
CA LYS A 51 -27.08 -1.12 -3.50
C LYS A 51 -27.77 -2.47 -3.70
N THR A 52 -28.04 -2.85 -4.93
CA THR A 52 -28.67 -4.13 -5.29
C THR A 52 -27.78 -5.32 -4.94
N LEU A 53 -26.47 -5.15 -5.06
CA LEU A 53 -25.52 -6.23 -4.76
C LEU A 53 -25.31 -6.38 -3.25
N LEU A 54 -25.30 -5.30 -2.50
CA LEU A 54 -25.26 -5.32 -1.03
C LEU A 54 -26.53 -5.98 -0.46
N ASP A 55 -27.66 -5.76 -1.08
CA ASP A 55 -28.95 -6.39 -0.71
C ASP A 55 -28.99 -7.89 -1.07
N THR A 56 -28.21 -8.31 -2.07
CA THR A 56 -28.15 -9.73 -2.52
C THR A 56 -27.06 -10.53 -1.80
N ILE A 57 -26.04 -9.87 -1.28
CA ILE A 57 -24.99 -10.53 -0.48
C ILE A 57 -25.54 -10.87 0.89
N SER A 58 -25.97 -12.10 1.06
CA SER A 58 -26.41 -12.61 2.35
C SER A 58 -25.29 -12.43 3.39
N MET A 59 -25.61 -11.66 4.45
CA MET A 59 -24.73 -11.47 5.61
C MET A 59 -24.27 -12.78 6.24
N SER A 60 -25.01 -13.87 6.02
CA SER A 60 -24.65 -15.22 6.49
C SER A 60 -23.36 -15.74 5.86
N LYS A 61 -23.03 -15.32 4.62
CA LYS A 61 -21.78 -15.69 3.93
C LYS A 61 -20.58 -14.89 4.43
N LEU A 62 -20.82 -13.72 5.03
CA LEU A 62 -19.78 -12.83 5.60
C LEU A 62 -19.69 -12.91 7.11
N THR A 63 -20.20 -13.96 7.74
CA THR A 63 -20.14 -14.09 9.21
C THR A 63 -18.74 -13.85 9.75
N VAL A 64 -18.61 -12.73 10.43
CA VAL A 64 -17.40 -12.30 11.11
C VAL A 64 -17.26 -13.13 12.38
N GLY A 65 -16.42 -14.12 12.36
CA GLY A 65 -16.14 -14.92 13.55
C GLY A 65 -15.79 -16.35 13.19
N GLY A 66 -14.58 -16.73 13.44
CA GLY A 66 -14.09 -18.08 13.22
C GLY A 66 -13.63 -18.33 11.79
N GLY A 67 -12.37 -18.68 11.69
CA GLY A 67 -11.67 -18.89 10.45
C GLY A 67 -12.31 -19.94 9.56
N ASP A 68 -13.10 -19.49 8.65
CA ASP A 68 -13.58 -20.32 7.57
C ASP A 68 -12.42 -20.60 6.61
N ARG A 69 -11.86 -21.79 6.76
CA ARG A 69 -10.71 -22.26 6.00
C ARG A 69 -11.02 -22.34 4.51
N GLU A 70 -12.28 -22.61 4.14
CA GLU A 70 -12.74 -22.70 2.76
C GLU A 70 -12.80 -21.31 2.11
N TYR A 71 -13.33 -20.32 2.80
CA TYR A 71 -13.39 -18.95 2.29
C TYR A 71 -11.97 -18.37 2.04
N ARG A 72 -11.01 -18.66 2.92
CA ARG A 72 -9.60 -18.26 2.71
C ARG A 72 -9.00 -18.95 1.49
N LYS A 73 -9.28 -20.23 1.31
CA LYS A 73 -8.81 -21.04 0.19
C LYS A 73 -9.43 -20.55 -1.12
N MET A 74 -10.72 -20.25 -1.11
CA MET A 74 -11.47 -19.71 -2.24
C MET A 74 -10.95 -18.33 -2.69
N CYS A 75 -10.59 -17.46 -1.74
CA CYS A 75 -10.01 -16.15 -2.05
C CYS A 75 -8.52 -16.18 -2.39
N GLY A 76 -7.87 -17.36 -2.42
CA GLY A 76 -6.42 -17.47 -2.68
C GLY A 76 -5.57 -16.76 -1.63
N LEU A 77 -6.04 -16.67 -0.39
CA LEU A 77 -5.42 -15.91 0.69
C LEU A 77 -4.74 -16.86 1.67
N GLY A 78 -3.51 -16.54 2.07
CA GLY A 78 -2.78 -17.29 3.08
C GLY A 78 -3.44 -17.22 4.47
N GLU A 79 -3.00 -18.07 5.39
CA GLU A 79 -3.57 -18.28 6.74
C GLU A 79 -3.77 -17.01 7.59
N TYR A 80 -3.01 -15.94 7.31
CA TYR A 80 -3.00 -14.70 8.10
C TYR A 80 -3.87 -13.57 7.58
N ALA A 81 -4.57 -13.79 6.45
CA ALA A 81 -5.44 -12.75 5.92
C ALA A 81 -6.79 -12.75 6.67
N LYS A 82 -7.27 -11.56 7.01
CA LYS A 82 -8.62 -11.33 7.53
C LYS A 82 -9.50 -10.73 6.42
N PRO A 83 -9.82 -11.49 5.34
CA PRO A 83 -10.48 -10.95 4.16
C PRO A 83 -11.89 -10.47 4.46
N LYS A 84 -12.62 -11.18 5.32
CA LYS A 84 -13.99 -10.82 5.73
C LYS A 84 -14.04 -9.43 6.36
N GLU A 85 -13.07 -9.11 7.23
CA GLU A 85 -12.99 -7.78 7.84
C GLU A 85 -12.73 -6.67 6.81
N ARG A 86 -11.88 -6.92 5.84
CA ARG A 86 -11.57 -5.96 4.78
C ARG A 86 -12.76 -5.72 3.85
N VAL A 87 -13.45 -6.79 3.46
CA VAL A 87 -14.68 -6.70 2.67
C VAL A 87 -15.75 -5.96 3.45
N ALA A 88 -16.00 -6.32 4.70
CA ALA A 88 -16.97 -5.65 5.56
C ALA A 88 -16.64 -4.17 5.77
N ASN A 89 -15.37 -3.81 5.95
CA ASN A 89 -14.95 -2.42 6.16
C ASN A 89 -15.22 -1.52 4.94
N ILE A 90 -15.11 -2.03 3.72
CA ILE A 90 -15.35 -1.22 2.52
C ILE A 90 -16.82 -1.26 2.09
N LEU A 91 -17.50 -2.38 2.28
CA LEU A 91 -18.91 -2.52 1.92
C LEU A 91 -19.86 -1.99 3.01
N GLY A 92 -19.34 -1.59 4.17
CA GLY A 92 -20.17 -1.09 5.30
C GLY A 92 -21.08 -2.16 5.91
N LEU A 93 -20.69 -3.44 5.81
CA LEU A 93 -21.52 -4.56 6.26
C LEU A 93 -21.54 -4.66 7.79
N LYS A 94 -22.72 -4.86 8.33
CA LYS A 94 -22.97 -5.03 9.77
C LYS A 94 -22.91 -6.51 10.16
N ASP A 95 -22.61 -6.78 11.43
CA ASP A 95 -22.75 -8.14 12.00
C ASP A 95 -24.22 -8.55 12.18
N LYS A 96 -24.47 -9.77 12.67
CA LYS A 96 -25.82 -10.28 12.93
C LYS A 96 -26.62 -9.44 13.95
N GLN A 97 -25.92 -8.66 14.78
CA GLN A 97 -26.49 -7.77 15.79
C GLN A 97 -26.70 -6.34 15.25
N GLY A 98 -26.42 -6.10 13.97
CA GLY A 98 -26.55 -4.76 13.35
C GLY A 98 -25.40 -3.82 13.66
N ASN A 99 -24.29 -4.31 14.25
CA ASN A 99 -23.12 -3.50 14.59
C ASN A 99 -22.06 -3.56 13.48
N ILE A 100 -21.51 -2.41 13.12
CA ILE A 100 -20.25 -2.36 12.41
C ILE A 100 -19.17 -2.51 13.48
N ARG A 101 -18.82 -3.77 13.77
CA ARG A 101 -17.74 -4.18 14.66
C ARG A 101 -17.37 -3.23 15.83
N LYS A 102 -17.80 -3.55 17.05
CA LYS A 102 -17.38 -2.91 18.34
C LYS A 102 -17.39 -1.38 18.36
N VAL A 103 -18.33 -0.76 17.72
CA VAL A 103 -18.53 0.68 17.75
C VAL A 103 -19.82 0.96 18.52
N LYS A 104 -19.83 1.96 19.34
CA LYS A 104 -21.05 2.43 20.00
C LYS A 104 -22.07 2.83 18.95
N GLU A 105 -23.34 2.64 19.29
CA GLU A 105 -24.46 2.97 18.41
C GLU A 105 -24.31 4.38 17.85
N GLY A 106 -24.35 4.54 16.52
CA GLY A 106 -24.17 5.83 15.84
C GLY A 106 -22.73 6.22 15.45
N GLU A 107 -21.69 5.51 15.91
CA GLU A 107 -20.31 5.81 15.55
C GLU A 107 -19.83 4.95 14.37
N LYS A 108 -19.01 5.53 13.48
CA LYS A 108 -18.30 4.77 12.42
C LYS A 108 -17.03 4.15 12.98
N SER A 109 -16.78 2.89 12.65
CA SER A 109 -15.51 2.24 12.98
C SER A 109 -14.34 3.03 12.42
N ALA A 110 -13.26 3.18 13.22
CA ALA A 110 -12.00 3.77 12.78
C ALA A 110 -11.36 3.01 11.58
N TYR A 111 -11.82 1.79 11.33
CA TYR A 111 -11.37 0.95 10.21
C TYR A 111 -12.36 0.98 9.02
N SER A 112 -13.44 1.76 9.09
CA SER A 112 -14.40 1.88 7.98
C SER A 112 -13.72 2.52 6.77
N CYS A 113 -13.87 1.88 5.62
CA CYS A 113 -13.40 2.36 4.32
C CYS A 113 -14.55 2.69 3.37
N GLU A 114 -15.78 2.82 3.89
CA GLU A 114 -16.99 3.07 3.09
C GLU A 114 -16.86 4.26 2.15
N LYS A 115 -16.20 5.34 2.60
CA LYS A 115 -15.97 6.53 1.77
C LYS A 115 -15.15 6.24 0.51
N TYR A 116 -14.55 5.07 0.40
CA TYR A 116 -13.76 4.63 -0.75
C TYR A 116 -14.48 3.56 -1.60
N GLN A 117 -15.77 3.32 -1.39
CA GLN A 117 -16.55 2.35 -2.18
C GLN A 117 -16.54 2.65 -3.67
N TRP A 118 -16.44 3.91 -4.06
CA TRP A 118 -16.33 4.34 -5.45
C TRP A 118 -15.13 3.71 -6.19
N LEU A 119 -14.08 3.30 -5.48
CA LEU A 119 -12.94 2.55 -6.05
C LEU A 119 -13.34 1.16 -6.56
N LEU A 120 -14.47 0.63 -6.14
CA LEU A 120 -14.98 -0.65 -6.65
C LEU A 120 -15.45 -0.53 -8.11
N ASN A 121 -15.73 0.71 -8.59
CA ASN A 121 -16.09 0.99 -9.98
C ASN A 121 -14.89 1.12 -10.92
N ALA A 122 -13.64 1.08 -10.39
CA ALA A 122 -12.46 1.15 -11.23
C ALA A 122 -12.45 0.00 -12.25
N ASP A 123 -12.16 0.31 -13.50
CA ASP A 123 -12.00 -0.64 -14.59
C ASP A 123 -10.60 -1.29 -14.65
N PHE A 124 -9.83 -1.12 -13.58
CA PHE A 124 -8.50 -1.70 -13.37
C PHE A 124 -8.39 -2.39 -12.02
N LEU A 125 -7.35 -3.23 -11.88
CA LEU A 125 -7.02 -3.87 -10.61
C LEU A 125 -6.38 -2.86 -9.64
N ILE A 126 -6.79 -2.91 -8.37
CA ILE A 126 -6.19 -2.14 -7.27
C ILE A 126 -5.65 -3.12 -6.23
N SER A 127 -4.40 -2.94 -5.80
CA SER A 127 -3.76 -3.90 -4.91
C SER A 127 -2.67 -3.29 -4.02
N SER A 128 -2.49 -3.89 -2.85
CA SER A 128 -1.38 -3.60 -1.94
C SER A 128 -0.15 -4.51 -2.17
N GLN A 129 -0.20 -5.41 -3.15
CA GLN A 129 0.83 -6.45 -3.36
C GLN A 129 2.15 -5.91 -3.89
N CYS A 130 2.14 -4.76 -4.57
CA CYS A 130 3.35 -4.15 -5.13
C CYS A 130 4.49 -4.04 -4.10
N CYS A 131 4.21 -3.51 -2.90
CA CYS A 131 5.24 -3.39 -1.86
C CYS A 131 5.80 -4.73 -1.38
N TYR A 132 5.00 -5.79 -1.40
CA TYR A 132 5.46 -7.12 -1.06
C TYR A 132 6.43 -7.64 -2.12
N HIS A 133 6.05 -7.61 -3.39
CA HIS A 133 6.85 -8.15 -4.49
C HIS A 133 8.10 -7.32 -4.77
N MET A 134 8.03 -5.99 -4.68
CA MET A 134 9.16 -5.11 -4.96
C MET A 134 10.17 -4.99 -3.82
N LYS A 135 9.72 -5.07 -2.56
CA LYS A 135 10.57 -4.78 -1.39
C LYS A 135 10.72 -5.97 -0.45
N LYS A 136 9.62 -6.60 -0.02
CA LYS A 136 9.68 -7.61 1.04
C LYS A 136 10.12 -8.98 0.54
N SER A 137 9.53 -9.46 -0.54
CA SER A 137 9.83 -10.80 -1.08
C SER A 137 11.30 -10.98 -1.48
N PRO A 138 11.95 -10.01 -2.15
CA PRO A 138 13.38 -10.11 -2.44
C PRO A 138 14.24 -10.27 -1.17
N LEU A 139 13.98 -9.44 -0.14
CA LEU A 139 14.71 -9.51 1.12
C LEU A 139 14.48 -10.82 1.85
N HIS A 140 13.23 -11.30 1.94
CA HIS A 140 12.96 -12.60 2.58
C HIS A 140 13.61 -13.77 1.84
N ARG A 141 13.70 -13.69 0.51
CA ARG A 141 14.42 -14.70 -0.27
C ARG A 141 15.90 -14.69 0.07
N PHE A 142 16.53 -13.51 0.07
CA PHE A 142 17.93 -13.36 0.44
C PHE A 142 18.20 -13.83 1.88
N GLU A 143 17.37 -13.43 2.86
CA GLU A 143 17.45 -13.90 4.25
C GLU A 143 17.45 -15.44 4.32
N LYS A 144 16.57 -16.09 3.53
CA LYS A 144 16.44 -17.54 3.48
C LYS A 144 17.65 -18.23 2.83
N GLU A 145 18.12 -17.67 1.72
CA GLU A 145 19.24 -18.24 0.95
C GLU A 145 20.59 -18.08 1.67
N SER A 146 20.81 -16.91 2.29
CA SER A 146 22.07 -16.59 2.98
C SER A 146 22.09 -17.01 4.45
N ASN A 147 20.94 -17.35 5.04
CA ASN A 147 20.75 -17.56 6.49
C ASN A 147 21.17 -16.37 7.36
N LEU A 148 21.31 -15.16 6.78
CA LEU A 148 21.61 -13.94 7.50
C LEU A 148 20.36 -13.37 8.17
N LYS A 149 20.57 -12.59 9.23
CA LYS A 149 19.49 -11.91 9.94
C LYS A 149 19.55 -10.41 9.61
N PRO A 150 18.38 -9.74 9.41
CA PRO A 150 18.37 -8.36 9.01
C PRO A 150 18.70 -7.41 10.15
N ILE A 151 19.50 -6.39 9.83
CA ILE A 151 19.65 -5.18 10.62
C ILE A 151 18.80 -4.10 9.92
N VAL A 152 17.83 -3.52 10.62
CA VAL A 152 16.84 -2.60 10.03
C VAL A 152 16.89 -1.25 10.72
N ALA A 153 17.18 -0.20 9.97
CA ALA A 153 17.22 1.18 10.45
C ALA A 153 15.80 1.76 10.53
N THR A 154 14.98 1.25 11.47
CA THR A 154 13.63 1.77 11.73
C THR A 154 13.57 2.40 13.11
N MET A 155 12.92 3.56 13.20
CA MET A 155 12.74 4.32 14.45
C MET A 155 11.33 4.14 14.99
N ALA A 156 11.18 4.13 16.32
CA ALA A 156 9.87 4.04 16.98
C ALA A 156 9.01 5.29 16.71
N GLU A 157 9.64 6.44 16.51
CA GLU A 157 9.01 7.71 16.19
C GLU A 157 8.23 7.69 14.86
N GLU A 158 8.66 6.90 13.90
CA GLU A 158 8.06 6.85 12.56
C GLU A 158 6.59 6.36 12.54
N GLY A 159 6.07 5.82 13.65
CA GLY A 159 4.67 5.47 13.76
C GLY A 159 4.33 4.46 14.85
N ARG A 160 3.04 4.48 15.21
CA ARG A 160 2.51 3.67 16.32
C ARG A 160 2.89 2.18 16.25
N GLN A 161 2.83 1.56 15.06
CA GLN A 161 3.16 0.14 14.92
C GLN A 161 4.63 -0.14 15.23
N ARG A 162 5.54 0.76 14.83
CA ARG A 162 6.98 0.65 15.11
C ARG A 162 7.27 0.87 16.60
N LYS A 163 6.63 1.88 17.21
CA LYS A 163 6.70 2.12 18.64
C LYS A 163 6.23 0.90 19.46
N MET A 164 5.07 0.34 19.11
CA MET A 164 4.56 -0.86 19.77
C MET A 164 5.44 -2.10 19.58
N ALA A 165 6.06 -2.25 18.42
CA ALA A 165 7.02 -3.32 18.18
C ALA A 165 8.30 -3.15 19.04
N TRP A 166 8.80 -1.93 19.13
CA TRP A 166 9.95 -1.60 19.98
C TRP A 166 9.66 -1.83 21.46
N LEU A 167 8.51 -1.36 21.97
CA LEU A 167 8.11 -1.58 23.36
C LEU A 167 7.98 -3.08 23.73
N ARG A 168 7.67 -3.93 22.75
CA ARG A 168 7.51 -5.38 22.95
C ARG A 168 8.81 -6.15 22.92
N THR A 169 9.74 -5.81 22.02
CA THR A 169 10.95 -6.61 21.76
C THR A 169 12.27 -5.85 21.98
N GLY A 170 12.21 -4.55 22.30
CA GLY A 170 13.40 -3.69 22.34
C GLY A 170 14.02 -3.53 20.93
N CYS A 171 15.33 -3.24 20.95
CA CYS A 171 16.11 -3.07 19.71
C CYS A 171 16.42 -4.40 19.02
N ASN A 172 16.39 -5.52 19.73
CA ASN A 172 16.70 -6.84 19.21
C ASN A 172 15.53 -7.81 19.48
N ALA A 173 15.08 -8.49 18.44
CA ALA A 173 14.12 -9.58 18.54
C ALA A 173 14.86 -10.90 18.29
N PHE A 174 14.87 -11.79 19.28
CA PHE A 174 15.52 -13.11 19.23
C PHE A 174 14.54 -14.24 18.95
N GLU A 175 13.25 -13.98 19.13
CA GLU A 175 12.16 -14.94 18.90
C GLU A 175 11.25 -14.50 17.76
N GLY A 176 10.60 -15.45 17.12
CA GLY A 176 9.71 -15.19 15.99
C GLY A 176 10.48 -14.67 14.78
N LYS A 177 10.27 -13.40 14.39
CA LYS A 177 11.04 -12.75 13.34
C LYS A 177 12.32 -12.15 13.93
N VAL A 178 13.40 -12.94 13.91
CA VAL A 178 14.72 -12.49 14.39
C VAL A 178 15.23 -11.32 13.57
N GLN A 179 15.53 -10.19 14.24
CA GLN A 179 16.07 -8.98 13.60
C GLN A 179 16.66 -8.02 14.63
N SER A 180 17.62 -7.18 14.20
CA SER A 180 18.14 -6.07 14.97
C SER A 180 17.62 -4.74 14.44
N LYS A 181 17.26 -3.82 15.32
CA LYS A 181 16.75 -2.46 15.02
C LYS A 181 17.51 -1.45 15.89
N PRO A 182 18.80 -1.23 15.65
CA PRO A 182 19.64 -0.40 16.52
C PRO A 182 19.17 1.05 16.63
N MET A 183 18.48 1.56 15.62
CA MET A 183 17.96 2.93 15.60
C MET A 183 16.56 3.07 16.20
N SER A 184 16.00 2.05 16.86
CA SER A 184 14.60 2.10 17.33
C SER A 184 14.32 3.26 18.31
N PHE A 185 15.29 3.67 19.11
CA PHE A 185 15.16 4.77 20.08
C PHE A 185 15.58 6.14 19.55
N TRP A 186 16.14 6.19 18.33
CA TRP A 186 16.52 7.45 17.69
C TRP A 186 15.29 8.23 17.24
N THR A 187 15.40 9.55 17.27
CA THR A 187 14.46 10.48 16.64
C THR A 187 14.98 10.92 15.27
N GLU A 188 14.11 11.52 14.45
CA GLU A 188 14.53 12.14 13.19
C GLU A 188 15.59 13.22 13.41
N GLN A 189 15.43 14.01 14.49
CA GLN A 189 16.39 15.06 14.85
C GLN A 189 17.76 14.48 15.22
N ASP A 190 17.82 13.35 15.94
CA ASP A 190 19.09 12.69 16.25
C ASP A 190 19.81 12.25 14.96
N VAL A 191 19.07 11.72 13.98
CA VAL A 191 19.63 11.31 12.70
C VAL A 191 20.17 12.50 11.92
N LEU A 192 19.39 13.59 11.82
CA LEU A 192 19.79 14.79 11.08
C LEU A 192 20.99 15.48 11.73
N GLN A 193 21.00 15.57 13.05
CA GLN A 193 22.13 16.09 13.81
C GLN A 193 23.38 15.24 13.64
N TYR A 194 23.24 13.92 13.62
CA TYR A 194 24.35 13.01 13.38
C TYR A 194 24.94 13.17 11.96
N ILE A 195 24.08 13.35 10.95
CA ILE A 195 24.52 13.64 9.57
C ILE A 195 25.36 14.92 9.53
N ASP A 196 24.90 15.98 10.20
CA ASP A 196 25.61 17.28 10.27
C ASP A 196 26.97 17.14 10.96
N ILE A 197 26.99 16.59 12.18
CA ILE A 197 28.23 16.44 12.98
C ILE A 197 29.28 15.58 12.26
N MET A 198 28.83 14.49 11.60
CA MET A 198 29.72 13.55 10.92
C MET A 198 30.04 13.94 9.48
N GLY A 199 29.44 15.00 8.95
CA GLY A 199 29.59 15.43 7.57
C GLY A 199 29.21 14.37 6.55
N LEU A 200 28.13 13.60 6.80
CA LEU A 200 27.75 12.50 5.93
C LEU A 200 27.07 13.00 4.66
N GLU A 201 27.50 12.44 3.53
CA GLU A 201 26.82 12.69 2.27
C GLU A 201 25.43 12.04 2.25
N VAL A 202 24.44 12.81 1.80
CA VAL A 202 23.07 12.34 1.59
C VAL A 202 22.69 12.42 0.12
N ALA A 203 21.67 11.66 -0.29
CA ALA A 203 21.22 11.69 -1.66
C ALA A 203 20.73 13.12 -2.05
N PRO A 204 21.14 13.66 -3.22
CA PRO A 204 20.82 15.04 -3.62
C PRO A 204 19.33 15.38 -3.66
N VAL A 205 18.48 14.37 -3.78
CA VAL A 205 17.00 14.53 -3.77
C VAL A 205 16.48 15.13 -2.48
N TYR A 206 17.19 15.01 -1.36
CA TYR A 206 16.84 15.62 -0.09
C TYR A 206 17.19 17.11 -0.01
N GLY A 207 18.02 17.60 -0.95
CA GLY A 207 18.51 18.98 -0.93
C GLY A 207 19.57 19.22 0.13
N ASN A 208 19.57 20.42 0.70
CA ASN A 208 20.53 20.84 1.71
C ASN A 208 19.99 20.58 3.11
N LEU A 209 20.88 20.15 4.02
CA LEU A 209 20.56 20.07 5.43
C LEU A 209 20.67 21.47 6.04
N LEU A 210 19.59 21.94 6.61
CA LEU A 210 19.47 23.28 7.20
C LEU A 210 19.10 23.17 8.69
N TYR A 211 19.51 24.20 9.46
CA TYR A 211 19.15 24.34 10.85
C TYR A 211 18.43 25.66 11.11
N SER A 212 17.21 25.62 11.57
CA SER A 212 16.42 26.81 11.91
C SER A 212 15.44 26.52 13.03
N ASN A 213 15.21 27.50 13.88
CA ASN A 213 14.27 27.41 15.02
C ASN A 213 14.53 26.20 15.94
N GLY A 214 15.81 25.85 16.13
CA GLY A 214 16.17 24.74 17.01
C GLY A 214 15.97 23.34 16.39
N LYS A 215 15.75 23.24 15.07
CA LYS A 215 15.52 21.98 14.37
C LYS A 215 16.31 21.87 13.08
N TYR A 216 16.78 20.67 12.82
CA TYR A 216 17.32 20.27 11.53
C TYR A 216 16.21 19.87 10.57
N TYR A 217 16.37 20.18 9.28
CA TYR A 217 15.46 19.75 8.21
C TYR A 217 16.16 19.79 6.86
N PHE A 218 15.64 19.03 5.90
CA PHE A 218 16.04 19.13 4.50
C PHE A 218 15.08 20.04 3.73
N ASP A 219 15.63 20.85 2.80
CA ASP A 219 14.85 21.73 1.93
C ASP A 219 14.28 21.05 0.67
N GLY A 220 14.69 19.81 0.39
CA GLY A 220 14.20 19.00 -0.73
C GLY A 220 13.08 18.03 -0.36
N CYS A 221 13.14 16.83 -0.93
CA CYS A 221 12.13 15.80 -0.67
C CYS A 221 12.13 15.33 0.78
N GLN A 222 10.98 15.36 1.44
CA GLN A 222 10.83 14.84 2.80
C GLN A 222 10.89 13.30 2.86
N ARG A 223 10.43 12.63 1.81
CA ARG A 223 10.43 11.16 1.72
C ARG A 223 10.64 10.71 0.29
N THR A 224 11.49 9.71 0.14
CA THR A 224 11.64 8.99 -1.11
C THR A 224 10.82 7.72 -1.09
N GLY A 225 10.22 7.38 -2.22
CA GLY A 225 9.43 6.17 -2.42
C GLY A 225 9.87 5.41 -3.66
N CYS A 226 9.06 4.44 -4.09
CA CYS A 226 9.22 3.87 -5.43
C CYS A 226 8.77 4.92 -6.45
N ILE A 227 9.54 5.09 -7.53
CA ILE A 227 9.36 6.16 -8.52
C ILE A 227 7.96 6.23 -9.14
N PHE A 228 7.30 5.08 -9.32
CA PHE A 228 5.95 4.97 -9.90
C PHE A 228 4.86 4.67 -8.85
N CYS A 229 5.11 4.96 -7.57
CA CYS A 229 4.17 4.61 -6.50
C CYS A 229 3.01 5.60 -6.44
N GLY A 230 1.79 5.13 -6.60
CA GLY A 230 0.56 5.92 -6.45
C GLY A 230 0.01 5.99 -5.01
N PHE A 231 0.61 5.28 -4.04
CA PHE A 231 0.16 5.37 -2.65
C PHE A 231 0.40 6.77 -2.09
N GLY A 232 -0.68 7.38 -1.59
CA GLY A 232 -0.65 8.69 -0.94
C GLY A 232 -0.57 9.88 -1.90
N CYS A 233 -0.44 9.69 -3.23
CA CYS A 233 -0.29 10.80 -4.18
C CYS A 233 -1.49 11.76 -4.19
N HIS A 234 -2.69 11.27 -3.89
CA HIS A 234 -3.93 12.06 -3.77
C HIS A 234 -3.95 13.01 -2.57
N LEU A 235 -2.99 12.90 -1.66
CA LEU A 235 -2.83 13.75 -0.48
C LEU A 235 -1.67 14.75 -0.63
N GLU A 236 -0.94 14.68 -1.73
CA GLU A 236 0.19 15.57 -1.97
C GLU A 236 -0.29 16.92 -2.52
N HIS A 237 0.38 17.99 -2.08
CA HIS A 237 0.23 19.32 -2.68
C HIS A 237 0.92 19.37 -4.05
N GLU A 238 0.44 20.22 -4.92
CA GLU A 238 1.09 20.51 -6.20
C GLU A 238 2.36 21.38 -5.98
N PRO A 239 3.48 21.08 -6.67
CA PRO A 239 3.67 19.96 -7.59
C PRO A 239 3.82 18.63 -6.84
N ASN A 240 2.99 17.65 -7.20
CA ASN A 240 3.05 16.31 -6.64
C ASN A 240 4.22 15.49 -7.23
N ARG A 241 4.43 14.26 -6.73
CA ARG A 241 5.54 13.41 -7.15
C ARG A 241 5.59 13.12 -8.65
N PHE A 242 4.45 13.05 -9.32
CA PHE A 242 4.40 12.77 -10.77
C PHE A 242 4.68 14.02 -11.59
N GLN A 243 4.24 15.20 -11.15
CA GLN A 243 4.59 16.47 -11.77
C GLN A 243 6.10 16.73 -11.63
N ARG A 244 6.67 16.50 -10.44
CA ARG A 244 8.14 16.56 -10.26
C ARG A 244 8.89 15.51 -11.09
N LEU A 245 8.31 14.31 -11.28
CA LEU A 245 8.89 13.28 -12.16
C LEU A 245 8.93 13.75 -13.61
N LYS A 246 7.91 14.46 -14.08
CA LYS A 246 7.84 15.03 -15.43
C LYS A 246 9.00 16.01 -15.67
N GLU A 247 9.27 16.88 -14.70
CA GLU A 247 10.36 17.87 -14.78
C GLU A 247 11.75 17.22 -14.72
N THR A 248 11.94 16.30 -13.79
CA THR A 248 13.27 15.72 -13.50
C THR A 248 13.63 14.56 -14.41
N HIS A 249 12.65 13.74 -14.81
CA HIS A 249 12.85 12.52 -15.58
C HIS A 249 11.72 12.30 -16.61
N PRO A 250 11.62 13.15 -17.64
CA PRO A 250 10.50 13.15 -18.59
C PRO A 250 10.28 11.78 -19.27
N LYS A 251 11.34 11.09 -19.67
CA LYS A 251 11.23 9.75 -20.28
C LYS A 251 10.60 8.70 -19.33
N LEU A 252 10.91 8.78 -18.05
CA LEU A 252 10.31 7.88 -17.04
C LEU A 252 8.86 8.29 -16.74
N TYR A 253 8.57 9.56 -16.77
CA TYR A 253 7.22 10.08 -16.67
C TYR A 253 6.35 9.59 -17.85
N ASP A 254 6.83 9.74 -19.09
CA ASP A 254 6.14 9.29 -20.29
C ASP A 254 5.85 7.78 -20.25
N TYR A 255 6.82 6.98 -19.82
CA TYR A 255 6.63 5.54 -19.62
C TYR A 255 5.63 5.24 -18.50
N CYS A 256 5.65 5.99 -17.41
CA CYS A 256 4.73 5.82 -16.29
C CYS A 256 3.29 6.16 -16.67
N MET A 257 3.09 7.31 -17.30
CA MET A 257 1.76 7.84 -17.61
C MET A 257 1.19 7.26 -18.89
N GLY A 258 2.05 7.02 -19.88
CA GLY A 258 1.66 6.50 -21.19
C GLY A 258 1.34 5.01 -21.19
N GLY A 259 0.93 4.53 -22.36
CA GLY A 259 0.58 3.14 -22.56
C GLY A 259 -0.75 2.77 -21.91
N GLY A 260 -0.90 1.46 -21.68
CA GLY A 260 -2.12 0.89 -21.14
C GLY A 260 -3.09 0.43 -22.25
N GLU A 261 -3.83 -0.61 -21.95
CA GLU A 261 -4.84 -1.22 -22.83
C GLU A 261 -5.85 -2.02 -21.99
N TYR A 262 -7.03 -2.25 -22.55
CA TYR A 262 -7.99 -3.16 -21.96
C TYR A 262 -7.66 -4.60 -22.41
N ASN A 263 -7.65 -5.52 -21.44
CA ASN A 263 -7.56 -6.94 -21.74
C ASN A 263 -8.91 -7.52 -22.23
N GLU A 264 -8.96 -8.82 -22.53
CA GLU A 264 -10.16 -9.52 -22.98
C GLU A 264 -11.33 -9.44 -21.98
N ASP A 265 -11.03 -9.28 -20.68
CA ASP A 265 -12.03 -9.14 -19.62
C ASP A 265 -12.48 -7.67 -19.40
N GLY A 266 -12.02 -6.73 -20.23
CA GLY A 266 -12.32 -5.30 -20.09
C GLY A 266 -11.61 -4.64 -18.91
N VAL A 267 -10.49 -5.19 -18.45
CA VAL A 267 -9.69 -4.66 -17.36
C VAL A 267 -8.51 -3.86 -17.91
N TRP A 268 -8.40 -2.60 -17.52
CA TRP A 268 -7.26 -1.76 -17.87
C TRP A 268 -5.97 -2.26 -17.22
N GLN A 269 -4.90 -2.37 -17.99
CA GLN A 269 -3.59 -2.87 -17.58
C GLN A 269 -2.44 -2.23 -18.36
N PRO A 270 -1.19 -2.33 -17.89
CA PRO A 270 -0.01 -1.91 -18.64
C PRO A 270 0.13 -2.66 -19.98
N ASN A 271 0.69 -1.97 -20.97
CA ASN A 271 1.03 -2.57 -22.26
C ASN A 271 2.52 -2.42 -22.61
N THR A 272 2.90 -2.66 -23.88
CA THR A 272 4.30 -2.56 -24.32
C THR A 272 4.84 -1.12 -24.30
N LYS A 273 3.98 -0.12 -24.40
CA LYS A 273 4.36 1.30 -24.48
C LYS A 273 4.50 1.96 -23.12
N GLY A 274 3.87 1.43 -22.06
CA GLY A 274 3.96 2.03 -20.73
C GLY A 274 3.07 1.37 -19.68
N LEU A 275 2.97 2.06 -18.54
CA LEU A 275 2.27 1.57 -17.36
C LEU A 275 0.79 1.95 -17.33
N GLY A 276 0.33 2.90 -18.15
CA GLY A 276 -1.06 3.35 -18.19
C GLY A 276 -1.53 4.07 -16.93
N MET A 277 -0.59 4.66 -16.16
CA MET A 277 -0.91 5.31 -14.88
C MET A 277 -1.76 6.56 -15.05
N LYS A 278 -1.72 7.26 -16.21
CA LYS A 278 -2.56 8.45 -16.42
C LYS A 278 -4.04 8.13 -16.24
N HIS A 279 -4.54 7.08 -16.88
CA HIS A 279 -5.92 6.61 -16.72
C HIS A 279 -6.29 6.37 -15.25
N VAL A 280 -5.39 5.77 -14.50
CA VAL A 280 -5.57 5.48 -13.07
C VAL A 280 -5.57 6.76 -12.22
N MET A 281 -4.69 7.73 -12.53
CA MET A 281 -4.63 9.01 -11.84
C MET A 281 -5.85 9.88 -12.13
N ASP A 282 -6.30 9.90 -13.37
CA ASP A 282 -7.52 10.59 -13.78
C ASP A 282 -8.75 10.04 -13.03
N PHE A 283 -8.86 8.72 -12.91
CA PHE A 283 -9.93 8.08 -12.13
C PHE A 283 -9.95 8.49 -10.66
N ILE A 284 -8.79 8.71 -10.04
CA ILE A 284 -8.70 9.15 -8.63
C ILE A 284 -8.56 10.67 -8.48
N ASN A 285 -8.81 11.44 -9.53
CA ASN A 285 -8.74 12.91 -9.56
C ASN A 285 -7.38 13.48 -9.11
N VAL A 286 -6.28 12.85 -9.50
CA VAL A 286 -4.92 13.35 -9.27
C VAL A 286 -4.40 13.97 -10.55
N LYS A 287 -4.12 15.28 -10.51
CA LYS A 287 -3.49 15.98 -11.62
C LYS A 287 -2.03 15.55 -11.74
N VAL A 288 -1.63 15.17 -12.93
CA VAL A 288 -0.26 14.69 -13.21
C VAL A 288 0.46 15.54 -14.24
N GLU A 289 -0.25 16.47 -14.86
CA GLU A 289 0.27 17.43 -15.84
C GLU A 289 0.56 18.79 -15.22
#